data_61759f2c9987284e542b650584429195
#
_entry.id   61759f2c9987284e542b650584429195
#
_cell.length_a   1.000
_cell.length_b   1.000
_cell.length_c   1.000
_cell.angle_alpha   90.00
_cell.angle_beta   90.00
_cell.angle_gamma   90.00
#
_symmetry.space_group_name_H-M   'P 1'
#
loop_
_entity.id
_entity.type
_entity.pdbx_description
1 polymer ?
#
loop_
_entity_poly.entity_id
_entity_poly.type
_entity_poly.pdbx_seq_one_letter_code
_entity_poly.pdbx_strand_id
1 'polypeptide(L)'
;QMCIRDSPCIVRQLTDDEATIIMVDSNLQREQILPSEKAFAYKMKLDAMKRQGQRTDLTLSPVATKLDTAAQLGRQSGESRDQVFRFIRLTNLIPEILELVDNSVLKDPETLQIALRPAVELSYLRKEEQADLFAIMDELDCTPSHAQAIKMRQMSEAKTGGERLAKDALVSIMKEEKPNQKEQFKIPKERINKYFAPGTPAQKIEDTIIKALELYRKRQRSLER
;
A
#
# COMPACT_ATOMS: atom_id res chain seq x y z
N GLN A 1 4.04 -30.99 -32.22
CA GLN A 1 5.19 -31.62 -31.49
C GLN A 1 5.76 -30.57 -30.54
N MET A 2 5.45 -30.70 -29.23
CA MET A 2 6.15 -29.90 -28.21
C MET A 2 7.60 -30.39 -28.16
N CYS A 3 8.55 -29.55 -28.62
CA CYS A 3 9.94 -29.79 -28.37
C CYS A 3 10.19 -29.66 -26.87
N ILE A 4 10.41 -30.76 -26.19
CA ILE A 4 10.95 -30.77 -24.84
C ILE A 4 12.35 -30.17 -24.95
N ARG A 5 12.51 -28.94 -24.46
CA ARG A 5 13.83 -28.31 -24.35
C ARG A 5 14.50 -28.95 -23.16
N ASP A 6 15.51 -29.77 -23.43
CA ASP A 6 16.41 -30.29 -22.38
C ASP A 6 17.18 -29.11 -21.80
N SER A 7 16.90 -28.79 -20.56
CA SER A 7 17.67 -27.79 -19.81
C SER A 7 18.66 -28.48 -18.90
N PRO A 8 19.95 -28.10 -18.87
CA PRO A 8 20.91 -28.63 -17.92
C PRO A 8 20.45 -28.31 -16.52
N CYS A 9 20.27 -29.29 -15.67
CA CYS A 9 19.85 -29.12 -14.28
C CYS A 9 20.85 -29.75 -13.33
N ILE A 10 21.00 -29.16 -12.15
CA ILE A 10 21.82 -29.70 -11.06
C ILE A 10 20.84 -30.30 -10.04
N VAL A 11 20.90 -31.61 -9.89
CA VAL A 11 20.11 -32.32 -8.88
C VAL A 11 20.84 -32.26 -7.54
N ARG A 12 20.16 -31.79 -6.50
CA ARG A 12 20.66 -31.71 -5.12
C ARG A 12 19.71 -32.44 -4.18
N GLN A 13 20.25 -33.09 -3.17
CA GLN A 13 19.44 -33.64 -2.07
C GLN A 13 19.22 -32.50 -1.05
N LEU A 14 18.02 -32.08 -0.91
CA LEU A 14 17.59 -30.96 -0.04
C LEU A 14 16.40 -31.42 0.79
N THR A 15 16.27 -30.86 1.98
CA THR A 15 15.02 -30.93 2.72
C THR A 15 13.97 -30.03 2.07
N ASP A 16 12.68 -30.26 2.33
CA ASP A 16 11.58 -29.44 1.78
C ASP A 16 11.72 -27.96 2.15
N ASP A 17 12.21 -27.66 3.36
CA ASP A 17 12.44 -26.29 3.81
C ASP A 17 13.62 -25.64 3.07
N GLU A 18 14.71 -26.34 2.85
CA GLU A 18 15.86 -25.85 2.05
C GLU A 18 15.46 -25.63 0.59
N ALA A 19 14.71 -26.56 0.00
CA ALA A 19 14.19 -26.41 -1.35
C ALA A 19 13.27 -25.20 -1.48
N THR A 20 12.39 -24.97 -0.50
CA THR A 20 11.51 -23.81 -0.45
C THR A 20 12.31 -22.51 -0.38
N ILE A 21 13.32 -22.42 0.46
CA ILE A 21 14.16 -21.22 0.60
C ILE A 21 14.88 -20.92 -0.71
N ILE A 22 15.51 -21.91 -1.34
CA ILE A 22 16.24 -21.73 -2.61
C ILE A 22 15.28 -21.31 -3.73
N MET A 23 14.11 -21.93 -3.82
CA MET A 23 13.07 -21.57 -4.79
C MET A 23 12.62 -20.12 -4.62
N VAL A 24 12.34 -19.69 -3.39
CA VAL A 24 11.93 -18.34 -3.10
C VAL A 24 13.04 -17.34 -3.42
N ASP A 25 14.29 -17.63 -3.05
CA ASP A 25 15.43 -16.75 -3.33
C ASP A 25 15.64 -16.54 -4.83
N SER A 26 15.54 -17.59 -5.63
CA SER A 26 15.65 -17.45 -7.08
C SER A 26 14.52 -16.65 -7.71
N ASN A 27 13.31 -16.72 -7.15
CA ASN A 27 12.18 -15.91 -7.61
C ASN A 27 12.29 -14.45 -7.17
N LEU A 28 12.81 -14.17 -5.97
CA LEU A 28 13.02 -12.81 -5.47
C LEU A 28 14.13 -12.04 -6.19
N GLN A 29 14.95 -12.70 -7.01
CA GLN A 29 16.00 -12.07 -7.82
C GLN A 29 15.49 -11.55 -9.17
N ARG A 30 14.20 -11.73 -9.50
CA ARG A 30 13.62 -11.17 -10.72
C ARG A 30 13.55 -9.64 -10.63
N GLU A 31 13.76 -8.96 -11.76
CA GLU A 31 13.71 -7.49 -11.83
C GLU A 31 12.35 -6.89 -11.50
N GLN A 32 11.28 -7.59 -11.86
CA GLN A 32 9.91 -7.17 -11.57
C GLN A 32 9.18 -8.29 -10.84
N ILE A 33 8.79 -8.00 -9.61
CA ILE A 33 8.03 -8.91 -8.75
C ILE A 33 6.79 -8.16 -8.28
N LEU A 34 5.63 -8.78 -8.46
CA LEU A 34 4.37 -8.21 -7.99
C LEU A 34 4.31 -8.19 -6.45
N PRO A 35 3.60 -7.22 -5.85
CA PRO A 35 3.40 -7.17 -4.41
C PRO A 35 2.81 -8.45 -3.83
N SER A 36 1.88 -9.10 -4.52
CA SER A 36 1.31 -10.39 -4.14
C SER A 36 2.36 -11.51 -4.13
N GLU A 37 3.13 -11.64 -5.21
CA GLU A 37 4.20 -12.63 -5.31
C GLU A 37 5.21 -12.45 -4.17
N LYS A 38 5.61 -11.21 -3.91
CA LYS A 38 6.56 -10.85 -2.86
C LYS A 38 5.99 -11.18 -1.47
N ALA A 39 4.71 -10.94 -1.25
CA ALA A 39 4.02 -11.24 0.00
C ALA A 39 4.03 -12.74 0.30
N PHE A 40 3.64 -13.57 -0.67
CA PHE A 40 3.65 -15.03 -0.51
C PHE A 40 5.06 -15.59 -0.42
N ALA A 41 6.01 -15.09 -1.22
CA ALA A 41 7.41 -15.47 -1.17
C ALA A 41 8.02 -15.25 0.23
N TYR A 42 7.83 -14.06 0.80
CA TYR A 42 8.31 -13.77 2.15
C TYR A 42 7.64 -14.62 3.22
N LYS A 43 6.33 -14.86 3.10
CA LYS A 43 5.62 -15.74 4.02
C LYS A 43 6.17 -17.16 3.99
N MET A 44 6.30 -17.75 2.79
CA MET A 44 6.84 -19.11 2.60
C MET A 44 8.25 -19.24 3.15
N LYS A 45 9.14 -18.30 2.83
CA LYS A 45 10.52 -18.30 3.31
C LYS A 45 10.60 -18.15 4.83
N LEU A 46 9.83 -17.23 5.40
CA LEU A 46 9.79 -17.02 6.84
C LEU A 46 9.31 -18.28 7.57
N ASP A 47 8.31 -18.97 7.04
CA ASP A 47 7.75 -20.19 7.64
C ASP A 47 8.74 -21.37 7.50
N ALA A 48 9.45 -21.50 6.38
CA ALA A 48 10.52 -22.51 6.21
C ALA A 48 11.69 -22.27 7.18
N MET A 49 12.16 -21.02 7.28
CA MET A 49 13.25 -20.66 8.20
C MET A 49 12.87 -20.89 9.68
N LYS A 50 11.61 -20.65 10.06
CA LYS A 50 11.13 -20.95 11.43
C LYS A 50 11.15 -22.46 11.72
N ARG A 51 10.76 -23.31 10.76
CA ARG A 51 10.77 -24.76 10.94
C ARG A 51 12.21 -25.28 11.09
N GLN A 52 13.16 -24.74 10.33
CA GLN A 52 14.58 -25.06 10.48
C GLN A 52 15.12 -24.64 11.85
N GLY A 53 14.80 -23.42 12.32
CA GLY A 53 15.22 -22.92 13.64
C GLY A 53 14.66 -23.71 14.82
N GLN A 54 13.46 -24.27 14.70
CA GLN A 54 12.88 -25.14 15.74
C GLN A 54 13.59 -26.48 15.90
N ARG A 55 14.29 -26.96 14.86
CA ARG A 55 15.05 -28.22 14.92
C ARG A 55 16.41 -28.07 15.61
N THR A 56 16.96 -26.87 15.71
CA THR A 56 18.32 -26.61 16.19
C THR A 56 18.40 -26.02 17.60
N ASP A 57 17.30 -25.43 18.13
CA ASP A 57 17.39 -24.69 19.39
C ASP A 57 16.12 -24.80 20.25
N LEU A 58 16.16 -25.74 21.20
CA LEU A 58 15.13 -25.94 22.23
C LEU A 58 15.16 -24.89 23.37
N THR A 59 16.10 -23.93 23.33
CA THR A 59 16.38 -23.02 24.45
C THR A 59 15.92 -21.57 24.24
N LEU A 60 15.58 -21.16 23.01
CA LEU A 60 15.17 -19.78 22.72
C LEU A 60 13.65 -19.60 22.66
N SER A 61 13.18 -18.49 23.24
CA SER A 61 11.76 -18.12 23.24
C SER A 61 11.23 -17.95 21.80
N PRO A 62 10.04 -18.51 21.47
CA PRO A 62 9.48 -18.48 20.10
C PRO A 62 9.30 -17.07 19.50
N VAL A 63 9.20 -16.05 20.36
CA VAL A 63 9.04 -14.65 19.95
C VAL A 63 10.36 -14.04 19.48
N ALA A 64 11.45 -14.30 20.18
CA ALA A 64 12.78 -13.80 19.83
C ALA A 64 13.27 -14.38 18.48
N THR A 65 13.03 -15.67 18.26
CA THR A 65 13.39 -16.35 17.00
C THR A 65 12.64 -15.77 15.81
N LYS A 66 11.35 -15.41 15.96
CA LYS A 66 10.56 -14.80 14.88
C LYS A 66 11.08 -13.42 14.45
N LEU A 67 11.52 -12.62 15.42
CA LEU A 67 12.00 -11.26 15.19
C LEU A 67 13.37 -11.29 14.46
N ASP A 68 14.24 -12.20 14.83
CA ASP A 68 15.55 -12.33 14.22
C ASP A 68 15.48 -12.87 12.78
N THR A 69 14.66 -13.88 12.54
CA THR A 69 14.45 -14.48 11.21
C THR A 69 13.91 -13.45 10.19
N ALA A 70 12.95 -12.62 10.59
CA ALA A 70 12.43 -11.57 9.70
C ALA A 70 13.44 -10.45 9.44
N ALA A 71 14.28 -10.12 10.41
CA ALA A 71 15.38 -9.18 10.22
C ALA A 71 16.46 -9.74 9.28
N GLN A 72 16.76 -11.03 9.41
CA GLN A 72 17.68 -11.73 8.50
C GLN A 72 17.13 -11.75 7.07
N LEU A 73 15.86 -12.07 6.90
CA LEU A 73 15.18 -12.04 5.60
C LEU A 73 15.23 -10.64 4.97
N GLY A 74 14.96 -9.59 5.75
CA GLY A 74 15.04 -8.21 5.29
C GLY A 74 16.42 -7.82 4.80
N ARG A 75 17.48 -8.19 5.55
CA ARG A 75 18.88 -7.95 5.14
C ARG A 75 19.21 -8.64 3.82
N GLN A 76 18.76 -9.87 3.62
CA GLN A 76 18.98 -10.63 2.37
C GLN A 76 18.27 -10.02 1.16
N SER A 77 17.10 -9.41 1.38
CA SER A 77 16.27 -8.81 0.32
C SER A 77 16.53 -7.30 0.13
N GLY A 78 17.43 -6.68 0.91
CA GLY A 78 17.67 -5.24 0.88
C GLY A 78 16.51 -4.41 1.44
N GLU A 79 15.64 -5.01 2.24
CA GLU A 79 14.47 -4.35 2.83
C GLU A 79 14.54 -4.30 4.36
N SER A 80 13.78 -3.37 4.95
CA SER A 80 13.64 -3.36 6.40
C SER A 80 12.74 -4.51 6.88
N ARG A 81 12.97 -4.97 8.11
CA ARG A 81 12.11 -5.96 8.78
C ARG A 81 10.62 -5.58 8.70
N ASP A 82 10.33 -4.31 8.95
CA ASP A 82 8.96 -3.81 8.98
C ASP A 82 8.33 -3.85 7.58
N GLN A 83 9.13 -3.66 6.53
CA GLN A 83 8.68 -3.78 5.15
C GLN A 83 8.34 -5.21 4.78
N VAL A 84 9.18 -6.18 5.20
CA VAL A 84 8.89 -7.61 5.05
C VAL A 84 7.54 -7.97 5.71
N PHE A 85 7.29 -7.51 6.94
CA PHE A 85 6.01 -7.75 7.61
C PHE A 85 4.82 -7.08 6.91
N ARG A 86 5.00 -5.88 6.34
CA ARG A 86 3.95 -5.24 5.53
C ARG A 86 3.59 -6.06 4.30
N PHE A 87 4.57 -6.59 3.58
CA PHE A 87 4.29 -7.50 2.46
C PHE A 87 3.59 -8.77 2.94
N ILE A 88 4.12 -9.45 3.96
CA ILE A 88 3.49 -10.65 4.50
C ILE A 88 2.03 -10.37 4.91
N ARG A 89 1.74 -9.18 5.43
CA ARG A 89 0.39 -8.81 5.83
C ARG A 89 -0.60 -8.82 4.65
N LEU A 90 -0.15 -8.52 3.42
CA LEU A 90 -1.00 -8.56 2.22
C LEU A 90 -1.60 -9.96 1.95
N THR A 91 -0.97 -11.04 2.44
CA THR A 91 -1.54 -12.40 2.30
C THR A 91 -2.88 -12.57 3.01
N ASN A 92 -3.29 -11.62 3.85
CA ASN A 92 -4.60 -11.59 4.50
C ASN A 92 -5.67 -10.84 3.69
N LEU A 93 -5.33 -10.27 2.54
CA LEU A 93 -6.32 -9.68 1.64
C LEU A 93 -7.09 -10.78 0.87
N ILE A 94 -8.28 -10.45 0.42
CA ILE A 94 -8.99 -11.28 -0.56
C ILE A 94 -8.31 -11.15 -1.93
N PRO A 95 -8.39 -12.15 -2.81
CA PRO A 95 -7.70 -12.13 -4.10
C PRO A 95 -8.02 -10.90 -4.93
N GLU A 96 -9.26 -10.45 -4.94
CA GLU A 96 -9.74 -9.31 -5.72
C GLU A 96 -9.05 -7.99 -5.28
N ILE A 97 -8.92 -7.75 -3.98
CA ILE A 97 -8.21 -6.56 -3.48
C ILE A 97 -6.70 -6.70 -3.70
N LEU A 98 -6.17 -7.91 -3.60
CA LEU A 98 -4.74 -8.15 -3.82
C LEU A 98 -4.35 -7.87 -5.29
N GLU A 99 -5.22 -8.19 -6.24
CA GLU A 99 -5.06 -7.86 -7.66
C GLU A 99 -4.99 -6.34 -7.88
N LEU A 100 -5.84 -5.55 -7.19
CA LEU A 100 -5.77 -4.08 -7.24
C LEU A 100 -4.44 -3.52 -6.70
N VAL A 101 -3.79 -4.24 -5.78
CA VAL A 101 -2.46 -3.88 -5.29
C VAL A 101 -1.40 -4.16 -6.36
N ASP A 102 -1.50 -5.28 -7.06
CA ASP A 102 -0.58 -5.63 -8.15
C ASP A 102 -0.71 -4.66 -9.33
N ASN A 103 -1.93 -4.23 -9.66
CA ASN A 103 -2.20 -3.22 -10.69
C ASN A 103 -1.49 -1.89 -10.40
N SER A 104 -1.25 -1.56 -9.12
CA SER A 104 -0.49 -0.35 -8.76
C SER A 104 0.97 -0.35 -9.25
N VAL A 105 1.55 -1.52 -9.48
CA VAL A 105 2.91 -1.69 -10.04
C VAL A 105 2.86 -1.78 -11.55
N LEU A 106 1.84 -2.44 -12.10
CA LEU A 106 1.62 -2.56 -13.54
C LEU A 106 1.25 -1.23 -14.19
N LYS A 107 0.73 -0.27 -13.41
CA LYS A 107 0.36 1.09 -13.84
C LYS A 107 -0.61 1.11 -15.02
N ASP A 108 -1.53 0.18 -15.07
CA ASP A 108 -2.59 0.20 -16.05
C ASP A 108 -3.58 1.34 -15.70
N PRO A 109 -3.74 2.35 -16.56
CA PRO A 109 -4.60 3.50 -16.29
C PRO A 109 -6.10 3.16 -16.29
N GLU A 110 -6.50 2.03 -16.87
CA GLU A 110 -7.90 1.62 -17.00
C GLU A 110 -8.38 0.81 -15.78
N THR A 111 -7.47 0.38 -14.89
CA THR A 111 -7.81 -0.44 -13.74
C THR A 111 -7.71 0.33 -12.43
N LEU A 112 -8.59 0.01 -11.48
CA LEU A 112 -8.48 0.50 -10.11
C LEU A 112 -7.17 0.01 -9.49
N GLN A 113 -6.54 0.87 -8.70
CA GLN A 113 -5.23 0.62 -8.10
C GLN A 113 -5.25 0.97 -6.62
N ILE A 114 -4.65 0.12 -5.80
CA ILE A 114 -4.47 0.37 -4.36
C ILE A 114 -2.98 0.37 -4.04
N ALA A 115 -2.49 1.45 -3.45
CA ALA A 115 -1.10 1.53 -3.00
C ALA A 115 -0.85 0.60 -1.80
N LEU A 116 0.42 0.20 -1.60
CA LEU A 116 0.82 -0.74 -0.55
C LEU A 116 0.35 -0.30 0.86
N ARG A 117 0.44 0.98 1.21
CA ARG A 117 0.07 1.46 2.55
C ARG A 117 -1.42 1.29 2.88
N PRO A 118 -2.37 1.78 2.05
CA PRO A 118 -3.78 1.47 2.25
C PRO A 118 -4.06 -0.03 2.30
N ALA A 119 -3.46 -0.82 1.40
CA ALA A 119 -3.66 -2.27 1.33
C ALA A 119 -3.29 -2.98 2.64
N VAL A 120 -2.18 -2.57 3.28
CA VAL A 120 -1.79 -3.10 4.59
C VAL A 120 -2.85 -2.82 5.66
N GLU A 121 -3.43 -1.62 5.68
CA GLU A 121 -4.51 -1.28 6.62
C GLU A 121 -5.78 -2.09 6.34
N LEU A 122 -6.15 -2.26 5.07
CA LEU A 122 -7.30 -3.08 4.67
C LEU A 122 -7.14 -4.55 5.01
N SER A 123 -5.92 -5.06 5.09
CA SER A 123 -5.65 -6.45 5.48
C SER A 123 -6.00 -6.78 6.95
N TYR A 124 -6.32 -5.79 7.76
CA TYR A 124 -6.83 -5.95 9.13
C TYR A 124 -8.35 -6.13 9.18
N LEU A 125 -9.06 -5.77 8.12
CA LEU A 125 -10.49 -6.01 7.99
C LEU A 125 -10.80 -7.51 7.88
N ARG A 126 -12.00 -7.90 8.28
CA ARG A 126 -12.49 -9.27 8.10
C ARG A 126 -12.74 -9.55 6.62
N LYS A 127 -12.74 -10.82 6.23
CA LYS A 127 -12.91 -11.19 4.81
C LYS A 127 -14.25 -10.69 4.22
N GLU A 128 -15.31 -10.74 5.02
CA GLU A 128 -16.63 -10.25 4.63
C GLU A 128 -16.64 -8.72 4.45
N GLU A 129 -15.94 -7.97 5.33
CA GLU A 129 -15.81 -6.52 5.21
C GLU A 129 -14.96 -6.12 4.00
N GLN A 130 -13.93 -6.92 3.68
CA GLN A 130 -13.13 -6.73 2.49
C GLN A 130 -13.96 -6.96 1.21
N ALA A 131 -14.82 -7.99 1.19
CA ALA A 131 -15.71 -8.27 0.06
C ALA A 131 -16.74 -7.15 -0.12
N ASP A 132 -17.35 -6.68 0.98
CA ASP A 132 -18.27 -5.55 0.95
C ASP A 132 -17.58 -4.28 0.45
N LEU A 133 -16.35 -4.02 0.89
CA LEU A 133 -15.54 -2.88 0.44
C LEU A 133 -15.19 -2.99 -1.04
N PHE A 134 -14.83 -4.18 -1.53
CA PHE A 134 -14.52 -4.38 -2.94
C PHE A 134 -15.74 -4.06 -3.82
N ALA A 135 -16.93 -4.53 -3.46
CA ALA A 135 -18.16 -4.20 -4.17
C ALA A 135 -18.45 -2.68 -4.19
N ILE A 136 -18.17 -1.97 -3.07
CA ILE A 136 -18.33 -0.52 -2.99
C ILE A 136 -17.30 0.21 -3.86
N MET A 137 -16.06 -0.29 -3.93
CA MET A 137 -15.02 0.29 -4.80
C MET A 137 -15.40 0.18 -6.28
N ASP A 138 -15.95 -0.95 -6.68
CA ASP A 138 -16.45 -1.19 -8.04
C ASP A 138 -17.64 -0.26 -8.37
N GLU A 139 -18.62 -0.14 -7.47
CA GLU A 139 -19.79 0.73 -7.64
C GLU A 139 -19.42 2.22 -7.72
N LEU A 140 -18.46 2.67 -6.91
CA LEU A 140 -18.06 4.09 -6.83
C LEU A 140 -16.91 4.44 -7.78
N ASP A 141 -16.36 3.47 -8.50
CA ASP A 141 -15.17 3.61 -9.34
C ASP A 141 -14.02 4.36 -8.63
N CYS A 142 -13.79 4.00 -7.37
CA CYS A 142 -12.75 4.64 -6.57
C CYS A 142 -12.14 3.71 -5.52
N THR A 143 -10.89 3.97 -5.15
CA THR A 143 -10.17 3.22 -4.11
C THR A 143 -9.97 4.08 -2.85
N PRO A 144 -9.91 3.48 -1.65
CA PRO A 144 -9.76 4.21 -0.41
C PRO A 144 -8.37 4.87 -0.30
N SER A 145 -8.33 6.08 0.21
CA SER A 145 -7.10 6.73 0.63
C SER A 145 -6.52 6.04 1.87
N HIS A 146 -5.23 6.30 2.18
CA HIS A 146 -4.61 5.74 3.38
C HIS A 146 -5.34 6.15 4.67
N ALA A 147 -5.80 7.40 4.76
CA ALA A 147 -6.55 7.89 5.92
C ALA A 147 -7.91 7.17 6.07
N GLN A 148 -8.61 6.95 4.96
CA GLN A 148 -9.87 6.20 4.94
C GLN A 148 -9.64 4.73 5.35
N ALA A 149 -8.59 4.09 4.84
CA ALA A 149 -8.22 2.72 5.21
C ALA A 149 -7.92 2.58 6.71
N ILE A 150 -7.17 3.52 7.31
CA ILE A 150 -6.93 3.57 8.77
C ILE A 150 -8.25 3.69 9.53
N LYS A 151 -9.14 4.58 9.09
CA LYS A 151 -10.45 4.79 9.74
C LYS A 151 -11.32 3.52 9.69
N MET A 152 -11.37 2.85 8.54
CA MET A 152 -12.08 1.57 8.39
C MET A 152 -11.51 0.51 9.34
N ARG A 153 -10.18 0.37 9.42
CA ARG A 153 -9.53 -0.53 10.35
C ARG A 153 -9.90 -0.22 11.80
N GLN A 154 -9.76 1.03 12.24
CA GLN A 154 -10.09 1.43 13.62
C GLN A 154 -11.55 1.14 13.98
N MET A 155 -12.47 1.40 13.04
CA MET A 155 -13.89 1.10 13.25
C MET A 155 -14.20 -0.39 13.28
N SER A 156 -13.50 -1.20 12.49
CA SER A 156 -13.62 -2.66 12.52
C SER A 156 -13.04 -3.24 13.81
N GLU A 157 -11.86 -2.76 14.26
CA GLU A 157 -11.22 -3.18 15.53
C GLU A 157 -12.02 -2.76 16.78
N ALA A 158 -12.72 -1.61 16.74
CA ALA A 158 -13.54 -1.13 17.83
C ALA A 158 -14.84 -1.95 18.04
N LYS A 159 -15.26 -2.74 17.05
CA LYS A 159 -16.43 -3.59 17.15
C LYS A 159 -16.12 -4.88 17.91
N THR A 160 -16.58 -4.92 19.16
CA THR A 160 -16.44 -6.08 20.07
C THR A 160 -17.57 -7.09 19.77
N GLY A 161 -17.29 -8.39 19.93
CA GLY A 161 -18.35 -9.41 19.88
C GLY A 161 -18.69 -10.00 18.51
N GLY A 162 -17.84 -9.79 17.50
CA GLY A 162 -18.05 -10.43 16.20
C GLY A 162 -18.89 -9.62 15.19
N GLU A 163 -19.37 -8.44 15.59
CA GLU A 163 -20.05 -7.54 14.67
C GLU A 163 -19.12 -7.07 13.56
N ARG A 164 -19.59 -7.14 12.31
CA ARG A 164 -18.88 -6.58 11.16
C ARG A 164 -19.21 -5.09 10.98
N LEU A 165 -18.33 -4.40 10.29
CA LEU A 165 -18.58 -3.03 9.86
C LEU A 165 -19.74 -3.01 8.85
N ALA A 166 -20.75 -2.18 9.09
CA ALA A 166 -21.90 -2.07 8.19
C ALA A 166 -21.48 -1.46 6.84
N LYS A 167 -22.11 -1.92 5.75
CA LYS A 167 -21.86 -1.37 4.40
C LYS A 167 -22.05 0.14 4.34
N ASP A 168 -23.08 0.66 4.99
CA ASP A 168 -23.36 2.10 5.02
C ASP A 168 -22.21 2.91 5.63
N ALA A 169 -21.54 2.36 6.65
CA ALA A 169 -20.38 2.99 7.27
C ALA A 169 -19.18 2.99 6.29
N LEU A 170 -18.95 1.90 5.54
CA LEU A 170 -17.93 1.84 4.51
C LEU A 170 -18.20 2.87 3.39
N VAL A 171 -19.44 2.95 2.90
CA VAL A 171 -19.84 3.93 1.89
C VAL A 171 -19.66 5.37 2.41
N SER A 172 -20.04 5.64 3.66
CA SER A 172 -19.85 6.96 4.27
C SER A 172 -18.36 7.37 4.31
N ILE A 173 -17.48 6.46 4.71
CA ILE A 173 -16.02 6.71 4.75
C ILE A 173 -15.48 6.91 3.32
N MET A 174 -15.93 6.11 2.35
CA MET A 174 -15.49 6.24 0.95
C MET A 174 -15.89 7.57 0.32
N LYS A 175 -17.06 8.11 0.69
CA LYS A 175 -17.56 9.41 0.21
C LYS A 175 -16.95 10.63 0.93
N GLU A 176 -16.18 10.43 2.01
CA GLU A 176 -15.46 11.53 2.66
C GLU A 176 -14.43 12.13 1.70
N GLU A 177 -14.30 13.46 1.71
CA GLU A 177 -13.30 14.16 0.91
C GLU A 177 -11.88 13.65 1.24
N LYS A 178 -11.18 13.17 0.23
CA LYS A 178 -9.80 12.74 0.39
C LYS A 178 -8.92 13.97 0.67
N PRO A 179 -8.04 13.94 1.68
CA PRO A 179 -7.20 15.10 2.05
C PRO A 179 -6.37 15.66 0.89
N ASN A 180 -6.05 14.82 -0.11
CA ASN A 180 -5.26 15.20 -1.29
C ASN A 180 -6.12 15.70 -2.46
N GLN A 181 -7.45 15.66 -2.38
CA GLN A 181 -8.37 16.16 -3.41
C GLN A 181 -8.80 17.60 -3.19
N LYS A 182 -8.33 18.28 -2.14
CA LYS A 182 -8.44 19.74 -2.08
C LYS A 182 -7.71 20.29 -3.29
N GLU A 183 -8.45 20.87 -4.21
CA GLU A 183 -7.89 21.57 -5.37
C GLU A 183 -6.85 22.58 -4.88
N GLN A 184 -5.58 22.22 -4.94
CA GLN A 184 -4.50 23.13 -4.64
C GLN A 184 -4.11 23.82 -5.94
N PHE A 185 -4.49 25.06 -6.08
CA PHE A 185 -4.02 25.88 -7.17
C PHE A 185 -2.54 26.26 -6.92
N LYS A 186 -1.64 25.51 -7.53
CA LYS A 186 -0.19 25.77 -7.41
C LYS A 186 0.27 26.74 -8.49
N ILE A 187 0.58 27.95 -8.11
CA ILE A 187 1.21 28.91 -9.03
C ILE A 187 2.73 28.74 -8.94
N PRO A 188 3.44 28.50 -10.06
CA PRO A 188 4.92 28.42 -10.05
C PRO A 188 5.52 29.68 -9.47
N LYS A 189 6.49 29.54 -8.56
CA LYS A 189 7.19 30.66 -7.91
C LYS A 189 7.79 31.65 -8.92
N GLU A 190 8.27 31.17 -10.04
CA GLU A 190 8.84 31.98 -11.12
C GLU A 190 7.84 32.99 -11.71
N ARG A 191 6.57 32.64 -11.77
CA ARG A 191 5.52 33.53 -12.25
C ARG A 191 5.15 34.62 -11.24
N ILE A 192 5.33 34.36 -9.96
CA ILE A 192 4.96 35.24 -8.86
C ILE A 192 6.12 36.14 -8.45
N ASN A 193 7.35 35.64 -8.48
CA ASN A 193 8.55 36.35 -8.02
C ASN A 193 8.77 37.71 -8.71
N LYS A 194 8.29 37.87 -9.94
CA LYS A 194 8.39 39.17 -10.65
C LYS A 194 7.52 40.27 -10.06
N TYR A 195 6.54 39.95 -9.22
CA TYR A 195 5.62 40.88 -8.58
C TYR A 195 5.95 41.20 -7.13
N PHE A 196 6.87 40.42 -6.53
CA PHE A 196 7.22 40.55 -5.11
C PHE A 196 8.74 40.64 -4.93
N ALA A 197 9.14 41.39 -3.90
CA ALA A 197 10.55 41.51 -3.56
C ALA A 197 11.12 40.15 -3.08
N PRO A 198 12.43 39.86 -3.36
CA PRO A 198 13.09 38.67 -2.87
C PRO A 198 12.97 38.55 -1.34
N GLY A 199 12.58 37.39 -0.82
CA GLY A 199 12.44 37.16 0.61
C GLY A 199 11.06 37.49 1.21
N THR A 200 10.05 37.87 0.39
CA THR A 200 8.70 38.12 0.89
C THR A 200 8.09 36.84 1.47
N PRO A 201 7.55 36.84 2.72
CA PRO A 201 6.91 35.67 3.34
C PRO A 201 5.71 35.18 2.53
N ALA A 202 5.52 33.87 2.45
CA ALA A 202 4.44 33.23 1.67
C ALA A 202 3.04 33.76 2.06
N GLN A 203 2.81 33.98 3.34
CA GLN A 203 1.56 34.51 3.87
C GLN A 203 1.25 35.91 3.31
N LYS A 204 2.26 36.79 3.22
CA LYS A 204 2.11 38.13 2.67
C LYS A 204 1.83 38.13 1.17
N ILE A 205 2.40 37.14 0.45
CA ILE A 205 2.11 36.93 -0.97
C ILE A 205 0.65 36.52 -1.16
N GLU A 206 0.16 35.57 -0.37
CA GLU A 206 -1.23 35.08 -0.39
C GLU A 206 -2.23 36.20 -0.10
N ASP A 207 -2.03 36.95 0.99
CA ASP A 207 -2.90 38.10 1.36
C ASP A 207 -2.94 39.17 0.25
N THR A 208 -1.82 39.42 -0.39
CA THR A 208 -1.75 40.42 -1.48
C THR A 208 -2.51 39.92 -2.72
N ILE A 209 -2.40 38.64 -3.05
CA ILE A 209 -3.12 38.04 -4.18
C ILE A 209 -4.64 38.09 -3.92
N ILE A 210 -5.08 37.73 -2.71
CA ILE A 210 -6.51 37.76 -2.34
C ILE A 210 -7.06 39.18 -2.47
N LYS A 211 -6.35 40.18 -1.92
CA LYS A 211 -6.77 41.60 -2.02
C LYS A 211 -6.83 42.10 -3.48
N ALA A 212 -5.85 41.68 -4.30
CA ALA A 212 -5.85 42.04 -5.71
C ALA A 212 -7.04 41.45 -6.48
N LEU A 213 -7.41 40.20 -6.20
CA LEU A 213 -8.55 39.53 -6.79
C LEU A 213 -9.88 40.15 -6.33
N GLU A 214 -9.98 40.58 -5.08
CA GLU A 214 -11.17 41.30 -4.57
C GLU A 214 -11.36 42.65 -5.25
N LEU A 215 -10.28 43.43 -5.42
CA LEU A 215 -10.28 44.68 -6.16
C LEU A 215 -10.67 44.48 -7.63
N TYR A 216 -10.12 43.45 -8.27
CA TYR A 216 -10.48 43.14 -9.65
C TYR A 216 -11.96 42.77 -9.79
N ARG A 217 -12.52 41.99 -8.88
CA ARG A 217 -13.95 41.64 -8.86
C ARG A 217 -14.84 42.83 -8.62
N LYS A 218 -14.44 43.74 -7.73
CA LYS A 218 -15.16 45.02 -7.54
C LYS A 218 -15.18 45.88 -8.80
N ARG A 219 -14.05 45.98 -9.50
CA ARG A 219 -13.91 46.72 -10.74
C ARG A 219 -14.75 46.12 -11.88
N GLN A 220 -14.79 44.81 -12.02
CA GLN A 220 -15.68 44.16 -13.00
C GLN A 220 -17.15 44.46 -12.74
N ARG A 221 -17.63 44.34 -11.50
CA ARG A 221 -19.01 44.66 -11.14
C ARG A 221 -19.37 46.15 -11.36
N SER A 222 -18.41 47.05 -11.33
CA SER A 222 -18.59 48.46 -11.60
C SER A 222 -18.64 48.79 -13.10
N LEU A 223 -18.10 47.90 -13.96
CA LEU A 223 -18.11 48.04 -15.42
C LEU A 223 -19.34 47.37 -16.07
N GLU A 224 -20.00 46.46 -15.34
CA GLU A 224 -21.24 45.79 -15.77
C GLU A 224 -22.54 46.55 -15.36
N ARG A 225 -22.38 47.67 -14.70
CA ARG A 225 -23.48 48.63 -14.36
C ARG A 225 -23.42 49.86 -15.27
#